data_e718e22d3761f801ffcc5b108e64b400
#
_entry.id   e718e22d3761f801ffcc5b108e64b400
#
_cell.length_a   1.000
_cell.length_b   1.000
_cell.length_c   1.000
_cell.angle_alpha   90.00
_cell.angle_beta   90.00
_cell.angle_gamma   90.00
#
_symmetry.space_group_name_H-M   'P 1'
#
loop_
_entity.id
_entity.type
_entity.pdbx_description
1 polymer ?
#
loop_
_entity_poly.entity_id
_entity_poly.type
_entity_poly.pdbx_seq_one_letter_code
_entity_poly.pdbx_strand_id
1 'polypeptide(L)'
;MQHPAKYSNVFLPIFADLLKDCGNVLDPMAGTGKIAKIKEFGYSGKVVCNDIESEWKNGEEYAVDEWHNSDAANMDWANDCEFDSICTSPTYGNRMADNFVSKDGTRRITYRHYLGHELQEGNTGYMQFGKKYCDKHKEIYSECLRVLKPNGLMIVNVSNHIRAGVEIPVVEFHKNVLTELGAKFEREIKVKTPRMGYGANSKQRVDTESILIFKK
;
A
#
# COMPACT_ATOMS: atom_id res chain seq x y z
N MET A 1 -9.97 -11.43 -11.04
CA MET A 1 -10.75 -10.64 -10.03
C MET A 1 -10.15 -9.24 -9.99
N GLN A 2 -10.96 -8.17 -10.02
CA GLN A 2 -10.42 -6.79 -9.98
C GLN A 2 -10.27 -6.32 -8.52
N HIS A 3 -9.09 -5.86 -8.16
CA HIS A 3 -8.86 -5.23 -6.85
C HIS A 3 -9.43 -3.81 -6.85
N PRO A 4 -10.27 -3.41 -5.87
CA PRO A 4 -10.99 -2.13 -5.89
C PRO A 4 -10.12 -0.90 -5.58
N ALA A 5 -8.96 -1.09 -4.96
CA ALA A 5 -8.05 -0.01 -4.58
C ALA A 5 -6.66 -0.24 -5.18
N LYS A 6 -6.52 0.08 -6.47
CA LYS A 6 -5.22 0.08 -7.15
C LYS A 6 -4.69 1.51 -7.23
N TYR A 7 -3.43 1.70 -6.97
CA TYR A 7 -2.81 2.98 -7.29
C TYR A 7 -2.81 3.25 -8.81
N SER A 8 -2.79 4.51 -9.19
CA SER A 8 -2.79 4.93 -10.58
C SER A 8 -1.55 4.44 -11.34
N ASN A 9 -1.70 4.20 -12.65
CA ASN A 9 -0.56 3.85 -13.52
C ASN A 9 0.51 4.95 -13.57
N VAL A 10 0.19 6.18 -13.22
CA VAL A 10 1.14 7.30 -13.18
C VAL A 10 2.32 7.06 -12.22
N PHE A 11 2.14 6.20 -11.21
CA PHE A 11 3.20 5.87 -10.25
C PHE A 11 4.22 4.87 -10.78
N LEU A 12 3.82 4.00 -11.73
CA LEU A 12 4.67 2.91 -12.20
C LEU A 12 6.02 3.36 -12.78
N PRO A 13 6.09 4.35 -13.70
CA PRO A 13 7.37 4.85 -14.18
C PRO A 13 8.21 5.51 -13.08
N ILE A 14 7.57 6.15 -12.09
CA ILE A 14 8.28 6.76 -10.95
C ILE A 14 8.88 5.66 -10.07
N PHE A 15 8.11 4.62 -9.76
CA PHE A 15 8.63 3.49 -8.98
C PHE A 15 9.75 2.77 -9.72
N ALA A 16 9.61 2.54 -11.04
CA ALA A 16 10.65 1.91 -11.84
C ALA A 16 11.96 2.72 -11.84
N ASP A 17 11.90 4.04 -11.95
CA ASP A 17 13.11 4.90 -11.88
C ASP A 17 13.75 4.90 -10.49
N LEU A 18 12.92 4.93 -9.41
CA LEU A 18 13.42 4.86 -8.04
C LEU A 18 14.08 3.52 -7.71
N LEU A 19 13.62 2.44 -8.32
CA LEU A 19 14.02 1.06 -8.04
C LEU A 19 15.05 0.50 -9.04
N LYS A 20 15.42 1.25 -10.07
CA LYS A 20 16.23 0.77 -11.22
C LYS A 20 17.52 0.07 -10.84
N ASP A 21 18.14 0.50 -9.73
CA ASP A 21 19.41 -0.03 -9.24
C ASP A 21 19.23 -1.09 -8.12
N CYS A 22 17.97 -1.48 -7.82
CA CYS A 22 17.65 -2.49 -6.82
C CYS A 22 17.51 -3.88 -7.46
N GLY A 23 18.13 -4.89 -6.85
CA GLY A 23 18.09 -6.27 -7.35
C GLY A 23 16.77 -6.99 -7.08
N ASN A 24 16.14 -6.74 -5.93
CA ASN A 24 14.84 -7.27 -5.59
C ASN A 24 13.98 -6.24 -4.86
N VAL A 25 12.68 -6.29 -5.12
CA VAL A 25 11.68 -5.45 -4.45
C VAL A 25 10.58 -6.32 -3.85
N LEU A 26 10.20 -5.98 -2.62
CA LEU A 26 9.04 -6.56 -1.94
C LEU A 26 7.89 -5.55 -1.90
N ASP A 27 6.68 -5.99 -2.26
CA ASP A 27 5.44 -5.33 -1.85
C ASP A 27 4.74 -6.21 -0.80
N PRO A 28 4.77 -5.83 0.49
CA PRO A 28 4.21 -6.64 1.58
C PRO A 28 2.68 -6.60 1.67
N MET A 29 2.02 -5.69 0.95
CA MET A 29 0.55 -5.52 0.90
C MET A 29 0.11 -5.34 -0.56
N ALA A 30 0.47 -6.32 -1.39
CA ALA A 30 0.53 -6.20 -2.83
C ALA A 30 -0.84 -6.19 -3.54
N GLY A 31 -1.93 -6.59 -2.86
CA GLY A 31 -3.20 -6.80 -3.52
C GLY A 31 -3.05 -7.78 -4.68
N THR A 32 -3.35 -7.37 -5.89
CA THR A 32 -3.19 -8.21 -7.09
C THR A 32 -1.76 -8.23 -7.68
N GLY A 33 -0.78 -7.65 -7.01
CA GLY A 33 0.62 -7.61 -7.48
C GLY A 33 0.89 -6.59 -8.57
N LYS A 34 0.13 -5.50 -8.62
CA LYS A 34 0.27 -4.45 -9.65
C LYS A 34 1.67 -3.84 -9.72
N ILE A 35 2.43 -3.90 -8.63
CA ILE A 35 3.83 -3.44 -8.59
C ILE A 35 4.68 -4.09 -9.70
N ALA A 36 4.40 -5.34 -10.09
CA ALA A 36 5.16 -6.04 -11.12
C ALA A 36 5.14 -5.35 -12.49
N LYS A 37 4.19 -4.45 -12.74
CA LYS A 37 4.17 -3.63 -13.96
C LYS A 37 5.31 -2.63 -14.06
N ILE A 38 6.10 -2.40 -13.00
CA ILE A 38 7.34 -1.60 -13.11
C ILE A 38 8.32 -2.21 -14.13
N LYS A 39 8.24 -3.51 -14.40
CA LYS A 39 9.01 -4.19 -15.44
C LYS A 39 8.74 -3.64 -16.84
N GLU A 40 7.51 -3.19 -17.11
CA GLU A 40 7.15 -2.53 -18.37
C GLU A 40 7.88 -1.17 -18.56
N PHE A 41 8.45 -0.62 -17.47
CA PHE A 41 9.18 0.63 -17.44
C PHE A 41 10.69 0.45 -17.20
N GLY A 42 11.21 -0.77 -17.48
CA GLY A 42 12.65 -1.05 -17.48
C GLY A 42 13.22 -1.59 -16.16
N TYR A 43 12.40 -1.85 -15.15
CA TYR A 43 12.89 -2.58 -13.96
C TYR A 43 13.20 -4.03 -14.32
N SER A 44 14.43 -4.47 -14.05
CA SER A 44 14.92 -5.81 -14.39
C SER A 44 15.11 -6.74 -13.19
N GLY A 45 14.90 -6.22 -11.98
CA GLY A 45 15.04 -7.00 -10.75
C GLY A 45 13.86 -7.94 -10.47
N LYS A 46 13.99 -8.71 -9.41
CA LYS A 46 12.96 -9.63 -8.93
C LYS A 46 11.85 -8.86 -8.19
N VAL A 47 10.58 -9.18 -8.49
CA VAL A 47 9.40 -8.64 -7.80
C VAL A 47 8.79 -9.72 -6.94
N VAL A 48 8.79 -9.52 -5.63
CA VAL A 48 8.17 -10.39 -4.64
C VAL A 48 6.94 -9.70 -4.07
N CYS A 49 5.83 -10.40 -4.01
CA CYS A 49 4.59 -9.90 -3.46
C CYS A 49 4.13 -10.75 -2.28
N ASN A 50 3.60 -10.08 -1.27
CA ASN A 50 2.89 -10.70 -0.17
C ASN A 50 1.53 -10.03 0.00
N ASP A 51 0.51 -10.77 0.34
CA ASP A 51 -0.77 -10.23 0.77
C ASP A 51 -1.43 -11.18 1.75
N ILE A 52 -2.19 -10.63 2.70
CA ILE A 52 -2.90 -11.43 3.69
C ILE A 52 -4.08 -12.21 3.06
N GLU A 53 -4.71 -11.67 2.01
CA GLU A 53 -5.79 -12.32 1.27
C GLU A 53 -5.23 -13.10 0.09
N SER A 54 -5.22 -14.42 0.17
CA SER A 54 -4.64 -15.32 -0.87
C SER A 54 -5.30 -15.18 -2.25
N GLU A 55 -6.56 -14.78 -2.29
CA GLU A 55 -7.36 -14.67 -3.50
C GLU A 55 -6.87 -13.59 -4.44
N TRP A 56 -6.20 -12.56 -3.95
CA TRP A 56 -5.68 -11.49 -4.78
C TRP A 56 -4.62 -11.98 -5.78
N LYS A 57 -3.84 -12.99 -5.41
CA LYS A 57 -2.86 -13.63 -6.29
C LYS A 57 -3.48 -14.11 -7.61
N ASN A 58 -4.73 -14.56 -7.56
CA ASN A 58 -5.44 -15.10 -8.72
C ASN A 58 -6.22 -14.01 -9.48
N GLY A 59 -6.10 -12.75 -9.07
CA GLY A 59 -6.95 -11.67 -9.55
C GLY A 59 -6.60 -11.12 -10.91
N GLU A 60 -5.33 -10.91 -11.19
CA GLU A 60 -4.81 -10.38 -12.45
C GLU A 60 -3.46 -11.02 -12.75
N GLU A 61 -3.18 -11.25 -14.04
CA GLU A 61 -1.93 -11.83 -14.49
C GLU A 61 -0.85 -10.74 -14.62
N TYR A 62 -0.23 -10.39 -13.51
CA TYR A 62 0.99 -9.57 -13.50
C TYR A 62 2.21 -10.49 -13.40
N ALA A 63 3.34 -10.05 -13.98
CA ALA A 63 4.60 -10.80 -14.01
C ALA A 63 5.33 -10.73 -12.66
N VAL A 64 4.65 -11.15 -11.58
CA VAL A 64 5.22 -11.30 -10.24
C VAL A 64 6.10 -12.54 -10.22
N ASP A 65 7.34 -12.43 -9.73
CA ASP A 65 8.28 -13.55 -9.72
C ASP A 65 8.03 -14.50 -8.55
N GLU A 66 7.56 -13.98 -7.43
CA GLU A 66 7.29 -14.78 -6.23
C GLU A 66 6.14 -14.22 -5.42
N TRP A 67 5.29 -15.13 -4.90
CA TRP A 67 4.13 -14.80 -4.08
C TRP A 67 4.16 -15.50 -2.74
N HIS A 68 3.89 -14.72 -1.69
CA HIS A 68 3.64 -15.22 -0.34
C HIS A 68 2.25 -14.80 0.14
N ASN A 69 1.72 -15.55 1.11
CA ASN A 69 0.44 -15.26 1.73
C ASN A 69 0.61 -15.26 3.24
N SER A 70 0.78 -14.07 3.80
CA SER A 70 0.89 -13.89 5.25
C SER A 70 0.50 -12.47 5.65
N ASP A 71 0.28 -12.27 6.94
CA ASP A 71 0.19 -10.93 7.52
C ASP A 71 1.54 -10.20 7.35
N ALA A 72 1.51 -9.00 6.78
CA ALA A 72 2.71 -8.19 6.59
C ALA A 72 3.42 -7.78 7.91
N ALA A 73 2.75 -7.96 9.05
CA ALA A 73 3.36 -7.79 10.37
C ALA A 73 4.13 -9.05 10.83
N ASN A 74 4.04 -10.16 10.11
CA ASN A 74 4.75 -11.41 10.39
C ASN A 74 5.08 -12.14 9.09
N MET A 75 6.19 -11.79 8.47
CA MET A 75 6.72 -12.40 7.25
C MET A 75 7.81 -13.42 7.61
N ASP A 76 7.45 -14.47 8.35
CA ASP A 76 8.34 -15.51 8.84
C ASP A 76 9.01 -16.33 7.72
N TRP A 77 8.48 -16.25 6.51
CA TRP A 77 9.07 -16.82 5.28
C TRP A 77 10.27 -16.03 4.77
N ALA A 78 10.46 -14.76 5.20
CA ALA A 78 11.54 -13.87 4.76
C ALA A 78 12.64 -13.79 5.81
N ASN A 79 13.89 -13.86 5.37
CA ASN A 79 15.06 -13.69 6.23
C ASN A 79 15.30 -12.20 6.58
N ASP A 80 16.05 -11.96 7.64
CA ASP A 80 16.54 -10.62 7.96
C ASP A 80 17.42 -10.10 6.82
N CYS A 81 17.24 -8.83 6.48
CA CYS A 81 18.04 -8.15 5.46
C CYS A 81 18.05 -8.87 4.09
N GLU A 82 16.92 -9.39 3.65
CA GLU A 82 16.80 -10.13 2.39
C GLU A 82 16.58 -9.21 1.18
N PHE A 83 15.78 -8.14 1.34
CA PHE A 83 15.36 -7.30 0.22
C PHE A 83 16.20 -6.03 0.05
N ASP A 84 16.51 -5.68 -1.21
CA ASP A 84 17.18 -4.42 -1.53
C ASP A 84 16.23 -3.22 -1.38
N SER A 85 14.95 -3.47 -1.62
CA SER A 85 13.93 -2.42 -1.54
C SER A 85 12.56 -2.97 -1.16
N ILE A 86 11.74 -2.11 -0.58
CA ILE A 86 10.31 -2.29 -0.36
C ILE A 86 9.56 -1.15 -1.05
N CYS A 87 8.52 -1.48 -1.81
CA CYS A 87 7.66 -0.50 -2.45
C CYS A 87 6.21 -0.93 -2.27
N THR A 88 5.46 -0.18 -1.47
CA THR A 88 4.09 -0.54 -1.09
C THR A 88 3.14 0.63 -1.08
N SER A 89 1.85 0.34 -1.22
CA SER A 89 0.76 1.29 -1.07
C SER A 89 -0.24 0.73 -0.06
N PRO A 90 -0.04 0.98 1.24
CA PRO A 90 -0.94 0.50 2.28
C PRO A 90 -2.34 1.10 2.13
N THR A 91 -3.33 0.54 2.80
CA THR A 91 -4.65 1.16 2.91
C THR A 91 -4.56 2.48 3.69
N TYR A 92 -5.42 3.45 3.35
CA TYR A 92 -5.32 4.81 3.91
C TYR A 92 -6.21 5.02 5.15
N GLY A 93 -6.68 3.94 5.80
CA GLY A 93 -7.55 4.03 6.97
C GLY A 93 -8.93 4.62 6.67
N ASN A 94 -9.41 4.47 5.45
CA ASN A 94 -10.68 4.99 4.95
C ASN A 94 -11.78 3.91 4.87
N ARG A 95 -11.54 2.74 5.48
CA ARG A 95 -12.49 1.62 5.56
C ARG A 95 -13.00 1.16 4.19
N MET A 96 -12.11 0.90 3.26
CA MET A 96 -12.48 0.39 1.92
C MET A 96 -13.13 -0.99 1.91
N ALA A 97 -13.06 -1.70 3.04
CA ALA A 97 -13.64 -3.04 3.19
C ALA A 97 -15.09 -3.04 3.73
N ASP A 98 -15.61 -1.92 4.17
CA ASP A 98 -16.95 -1.86 4.78
C ASP A 98 -18.07 -2.15 3.76
N ASN A 99 -19.05 -2.94 4.21
CA ASN A 99 -20.35 -3.07 3.55
C ASN A 99 -21.20 -1.82 3.78
N PHE A 100 -20.74 -0.67 3.34
CA PHE A 100 -21.50 0.55 3.51
C PHE A 100 -22.57 0.64 2.43
N VAL A 101 -23.83 0.65 2.84
CA VAL A 101 -24.96 1.06 2.00
C VAL A 101 -25.10 2.56 2.18
N SER A 102 -24.93 3.34 1.11
CA SER A 102 -25.12 4.79 1.18
C SER A 102 -26.58 5.15 1.45
N LYS A 103 -26.84 6.39 1.91
CA LYS A 103 -28.20 6.85 2.21
C LYS A 103 -29.16 6.80 1.01
N ASP A 104 -28.63 6.76 -0.21
CA ASP A 104 -29.38 6.62 -1.47
C ASP A 104 -29.60 5.14 -1.88
N GLY A 105 -29.23 4.18 -1.04
CA GLY A 105 -29.36 2.75 -1.30
C GLY A 105 -28.28 2.17 -2.22
N THR A 106 -27.35 2.98 -2.72
CA THR A 106 -26.25 2.46 -3.53
C THR A 106 -25.24 1.71 -2.66
N ARG A 107 -24.79 0.53 -3.11
CA ARG A 107 -23.74 -0.23 -2.43
C ARG A 107 -22.37 0.26 -2.88
N ARG A 108 -21.53 0.61 -1.92
CA ARG A 108 -20.13 0.85 -2.21
C ARG A 108 -19.45 -0.47 -2.57
N ILE A 109 -18.75 -0.50 -3.70
CA ILE A 109 -17.91 -1.64 -4.06
C ILE A 109 -16.69 -1.63 -3.14
N THR A 110 -16.53 -2.70 -2.36
CA THR A 110 -15.50 -2.85 -1.33
C THR A 110 -14.72 -4.15 -1.54
N TYR A 111 -13.66 -4.34 -0.77
CA TYR A 111 -12.89 -5.60 -0.78
C TYR A 111 -13.77 -6.82 -0.57
N ARG A 112 -14.67 -6.78 0.43
CA ARG A 112 -15.61 -7.87 0.75
C ARG A 112 -16.54 -8.21 -0.42
N HIS A 113 -16.91 -7.21 -1.21
CA HIS A 113 -17.75 -7.45 -2.39
C HIS A 113 -17.02 -8.27 -3.46
N TYR A 114 -15.72 -8.02 -3.64
CA TYR A 114 -14.90 -8.75 -4.62
C TYR A 114 -14.47 -10.12 -4.11
N LEU A 115 -14.13 -10.24 -2.84
CA LEU A 115 -13.71 -11.50 -2.21
C LEU A 115 -14.90 -12.42 -1.93
N GLY A 116 -16.09 -11.88 -1.70
CA GLY A 116 -17.29 -12.65 -1.35
C GLY A 116 -17.34 -13.10 0.12
N HIS A 117 -16.37 -12.73 0.93
CA HIS A 117 -16.29 -13.06 2.35
C HIS A 117 -15.74 -11.91 3.19
N GLU A 118 -15.73 -12.08 4.52
CA GLU A 118 -15.06 -11.17 5.46
C GLU A 118 -13.56 -11.19 5.24
N LEU A 119 -12.91 -10.03 5.41
CA LEU A 119 -11.45 -9.95 5.38
C LEU A 119 -10.83 -10.71 6.56
N GLN A 120 -9.63 -11.23 6.36
CA GLN A 120 -8.86 -11.87 7.42
C GLN A 120 -8.57 -10.90 8.58
N GLU A 121 -8.47 -11.46 9.78
CA GLU A 121 -8.02 -10.71 10.95
C GLU A 121 -6.60 -10.15 10.68
N GLY A 122 -6.39 -8.88 11.01
CA GLY A 122 -5.13 -8.19 10.71
C GLY A 122 -5.16 -7.38 9.40
N ASN A 123 -6.11 -7.62 8.49
CA ASN A 123 -6.22 -6.84 7.26
C ASN A 123 -6.57 -5.37 7.58
N THR A 124 -5.71 -4.44 7.16
CA THR A 124 -5.89 -3.01 7.41
C THR A 124 -7.01 -2.38 6.57
N GLY A 125 -7.52 -3.08 5.57
CA GLY A 125 -8.55 -2.59 4.66
C GLY A 125 -9.88 -2.20 5.32
N TYR A 126 -10.23 -2.84 6.43
CA TYR A 126 -11.44 -2.49 7.20
C TYR A 126 -11.15 -1.56 8.38
N MET A 127 -9.88 -1.22 8.64
CA MET A 127 -9.53 -0.33 9.73
C MET A 127 -9.78 1.13 9.36
N GLN A 128 -10.38 1.85 10.29
CA GLN A 128 -10.48 3.30 10.22
C GLN A 128 -9.21 3.91 10.81
N PHE A 129 -8.73 5.01 10.23
CA PHE A 129 -7.61 5.76 10.80
C PHE A 129 -7.88 6.09 12.28
N GLY A 130 -7.01 5.59 13.14
CA GLY A 130 -7.09 5.63 14.60
C GLY A 130 -6.15 4.62 15.22
N LYS A 131 -6.25 4.39 16.54
CA LYS A 131 -5.27 3.60 17.28
C LYS A 131 -4.97 2.22 16.67
N LYS A 132 -6.00 1.43 16.34
CA LYS A 132 -5.80 0.08 15.75
C LYS A 132 -5.05 0.13 14.43
N TYR A 133 -5.39 1.08 13.56
CA TYR A 133 -4.71 1.29 12.28
C TYR A 133 -3.24 1.67 12.50
N CYS A 134 -2.97 2.61 13.41
CA CYS A 134 -1.63 3.07 13.71
C CYS A 134 -0.75 1.98 14.33
N ASP A 135 -1.27 1.25 15.32
CA ASP A 135 -0.55 0.15 15.96
C ASP A 135 -0.21 -0.94 14.93
N LYS A 136 -1.17 -1.34 14.09
CA LYS A 136 -0.93 -2.36 13.06
C LYS A 136 0.12 -1.95 12.03
N HIS A 137 0.09 -0.70 11.56
CA HIS A 137 1.12 -0.22 10.63
C HIS A 137 2.50 -0.09 11.28
N LYS A 138 2.57 0.17 12.58
CA LYS A 138 3.84 0.14 13.30
C LYS A 138 4.44 -1.26 13.33
N GLU A 139 3.62 -2.30 13.56
CA GLU A 139 4.04 -3.71 13.48
C GLU A 139 4.51 -4.06 12.06
N ILE A 140 3.70 -3.74 11.03
CA ILE A 140 4.04 -3.98 9.63
C ILE A 140 5.37 -3.32 9.25
N TYR A 141 5.58 -2.07 9.63
CA TYR A 141 6.82 -1.37 9.26
C TYR A 141 8.03 -1.85 10.05
N SER A 142 7.86 -2.31 11.29
CA SER A 142 8.93 -2.98 12.02
C SER A 142 9.40 -4.23 11.28
N GLU A 143 8.45 -5.01 10.78
CA GLU A 143 8.72 -6.23 10.01
C GLU A 143 9.33 -5.91 8.63
N CYS A 144 8.81 -4.90 7.94
CA CYS A 144 9.40 -4.40 6.70
C CYS A 144 10.87 -3.98 6.90
N LEU A 145 11.16 -3.26 7.98
CA LEU A 145 12.54 -2.86 8.27
C LEU A 145 13.40 -4.07 8.66
N ARG A 146 12.86 -5.12 9.31
CA ARG A 146 13.62 -6.35 9.58
C ARG A 146 14.12 -6.96 8.28
N VAL A 147 13.24 -7.18 7.32
CA VAL A 147 13.56 -7.87 6.05
C VAL A 147 14.29 -6.98 5.03
N LEU A 148 14.30 -5.67 5.20
CA LEU A 148 15.01 -4.73 4.35
C LEU A 148 16.50 -4.72 4.69
N LYS A 149 17.39 -4.74 3.69
CA LYS A 149 18.85 -4.63 3.86
C LYS A 149 19.27 -3.29 4.48
N PRO A 150 20.40 -3.23 5.17
CA PRO A 150 21.03 -1.95 5.54
C PRO A 150 21.23 -1.07 4.30
N ASN A 151 20.90 0.21 4.39
CA ASN A 151 20.83 1.17 3.28
C ASN A 151 19.79 0.84 2.18
N GLY A 152 18.95 -0.16 2.40
CA GLY A 152 17.86 -0.51 1.50
C GLY A 152 16.80 0.59 1.41
N LEU A 153 16.09 0.61 0.30
CA LEU A 153 15.11 1.66 -0.02
C LEU A 153 13.71 1.24 0.43
N MET A 154 13.05 2.09 1.23
CA MET A 154 11.64 1.94 1.61
C MET A 154 10.81 3.02 0.93
N ILE A 155 9.88 2.62 0.06
CA ILE A 155 8.98 3.50 -0.69
C ILE A 155 7.54 3.23 -0.23
N VAL A 156 6.85 4.28 0.24
CA VAL A 156 5.45 4.17 0.68
C VAL A 156 4.60 5.19 -0.08
N ASN A 157 3.64 4.70 -0.87
CA ASN A 157 2.68 5.53 -1.58
C ASN A 157 1.40 5.66 -0.76
N VAL A 158 1.08 6.86 -0.31
CA VAL A 158 -0.05 7.15 0.57
C VAL A 158 -0.75 8.46 0.21
N SER A 159 -1.98 8.61 0.64
CA SER A 159 -2.73 9.85 0.49
C SER A 159 -3.52 10.16 1.76
N ASN A 160 -3.66 11.43 2.06
CA ASN A 160 -4.67 11.89 3.00
C ASN A 160 -6.08 11.65 2.45
N HIS A 161 -7.07 11.65 3.30
CA HIS A 161 -8.47 11.59 2.89
C HIS A 161 -9.33 12.52 3.76
N ILE A 162 -10.50 12.89 3.23
CA ILE A 162 -11.45 13.72 3.98
C ILE A 162 -12.46 12.81 4.70
N ARG A 163 -12.63 13.04 6.00
CA ARG A 163 -13.65 12.39 6.83
C ARG A 163 -14.42 13.45 7.62
N ALA A 164 -15.75 13.47 7.45
CA ALA A 164 -16.63 14.47 8.09
C ALA A 164 -16.15 15.91 7.87
N GLY A 165 -15.68 16.25 6.67
CA GLY A 165 -15.19 17.57 6.32
C GLY A 165 -13.78 17.92 6.81
N VAL A 166 -13.10 17.00 7.51
CA VAL A 166 -11.75 17.19 8.04
C VAL A 166 -10.75 16.31 7.29
N GLU A 167 -9.62 16.89 6.94
CA GLU A 167 -8.50 16.13 6.35
C GLU A 167 -7.82 15.28 7.42
N ILE A 168 -7.69 14.00 7.13
CA ILE A 168 -7.02 13.02 8.00
C ILE A 168 -5.56 12.92 7.57
N PRO A 169 -4.58 13.18 8.48
CA PRO A 169 -3.16 13.30 8.16
C PRO A 169 -2.45 11.94 8.04
N VAL A 170 -2.91 11.13 7.09
CA VAL A 170 -2.36 9.78 6.86
C VAL A 170 -0.90 9.84 6.42
N VAL A 171 -0.56 10.76 5.53
CA VAL A 171 0.80 10.96 5.02
C VAL A 171 1.79 11.24 6.16
N GLU A 172 1.43 12.18 7.04
CA GLU A 172 2.27 12.56 8.19
C GLU A 172 2.45 11.41 9.17
N PHE A 173 1.38 10.63 9.42
CA PHE A 173 1.46 9.43 10.26
C PHE A 173 2.49 8.44 9.71
N HIS A 174 2.42 8.06 8.44
CA HIS A 174 3.34 7.10 7.84
C HIS A 174 4.78 7.60 7.83
N LYS A 175 4.97 8.90 7.61
CA LYS A 175 6.29 9.53 7.70
C LYS A 175 6.87 9.44 9.10
N ASN A 176 6.07 9.78 10.11
CA ASN A 176 6.53 9.81 11.50
C ASN A 176 6.83 8.41 12.03
N VAL A 177 5.94 7.43 11.80
CA VAL A 177 6.14 6.07 12.32
C VAL A 177 7.39 5.40 11.74
N LEU A 178 7.67 5.56 10.44
CA LEU A 178 8.89 5.03 9.82
C LEU A 178 10.15 5.70 10.38
N THR A 179 10.09 7.01 10.61
CA THR A 179 11.20 7.75 11.23
C THR A 179 11.43 7.32 12.68
N GLU A 180 10.37 7.14 13.47
CA GLU A 180 10.44 6.62 14.86
C GLU A 180 11.03 5.20 14.92
N LEU A 181 10.79 4.38 13.90
CA LEU A 181 11.37 3.04 13.79
C LEU A 181 12.83 3.04 13.29
N GLY A 182 13.40 4.21 13.04
CA GLY A 182 14.81 4.37 12.66
C GLY A 182 15.09 4.52 11.17
N ALA A 183 14.07 4.50 10.31
CA ALA A 183 14.26 4.76 8.89
C ALA A 183 14.56 6.26 8.65
N LYS A 184 15.59 6.54 7.85
CA LYS A 184 15.97 7.90 7.49
C LYS A 184 15.08 8.41 6.36
N PHE A 185 14.26 9.43 6.64
CA PHE A 185 13.46 10.09 5.63
C PHE A 185 14.39 10.85 4.65
N GLU A 186 14.26 10.56 3.34
CA GLU A 186 15.06 11.20 2.30
C GLU A 186 14.27 12.31 1.61
N ARG A 187 13.08 12.00 1.10
CA ARG A 187 12.21 12.97 0.39
C ARG A 187 10.78 12.48 0.21
N GLU A 188 9.92 13.42 -0.17
CA GLU A 188 8.54 13.19 -0.61
C GLU A 188 8.39 13.65 -2.07
N ILE A 189 7.70 12.85 -2.89
CA ILE A 189 7.27 13.22 -4.23
C ILE A 189 5.75 13.30 -4.22
N LYS A 190 5.19 14.48 -4.44
CA LYS A 190 3.74 14.68 -4.56
C LYS A 190 3.30 14.49 -6.01
N VAL A 191 2.35 13.60 -6.21
CA VAL A 191 1.81 13.26 -7.53
C VAL A 191 0.34 13.61 -7.57
N LYS A 192 -0.05 14.44 -8.54
CA LYS A 192 -1.46 14.74 -8.76
C LYS A 192 -2.16 13.52 -9.37
N THR A 193 -3.25 13.10 -8.73
CA THR A 193 -4.03 11.93 -9.15
C THR A 193 -5.46 12.32 -9.47
N PRO A 194 -6.02 11.81 -10.58
CA PRO A 194 -7.44 12.01 -10.89
C PRO A 194 -8.32 11.50 -9.77
N ARG A 195 -9.30 12.28 -9.37
CA ARG A 195 -10.29 11.90 -8.36
C ARG A 195 -11.68 11.81 -8.95
N MET A 196 -12.46 10.86 -8.46
CA MET A 196 -13.86 10.74 -8.86
C MET A 196 -14.64 11.98 -8.44
N GLY A 197 -15.33 12.62 -9.37
CA GLY A 197 -16.09 13.87 -9.17
C GLY A 197 -17.44 13.72 -8.44
N TYR A 198 -17.75 12.54 -7.88
CA TYR A 198 -19.02 12.24 -7.22
C TYR A 198 -18.83 11.73 -5.78
N GLY A 199 -19.92 11.73 -5.00
CA GLY A 199 -19.96 11.36 -3.59
C GLY A 199 -19.89 12.54 -2.63
N ALA A 200 -20.17 12.28 -1.35
CA ALA A 200 -20.38 13.31 -0.32
C ALA A 200 -19.22 14.33 -0.16
N ASN A 201 -17.98 13.91 -0.45
CA ASN A 201 -16.78 14.75 -0.32
C ASN A 201 -16.21 15.18 -1.67
N SER A 202 -16.97 15.11 -2.77
CA SER A 202 -16.47 15.39 -4.12
C SER A 202 -15.79 16.75 -4.28
N LYS A 203 -16.27 17.77 -3.58
CA LYS A 203 -15.74 19.14 -3.62
C LYS A 203 -14.51 19.38 -2.73
N GLN A 204 -14.18 18.46 -1.83
CA GLN A 204 -13.14 18.62 -0.81
C GLN A 204 -12.09 17.51 -0.86
N ARG A 205 -12.03 16.71 -1.93
CA ARG A 205 -11.09 15.59 -2.02
C ARG A 205 -9.66 16.07 -2.13
N VAL A 206 -8.77 15.39 -1.43
CA VAL A 206 -7.33 15.48 -1.67
C VAL A 206 -7.07 14.97 -3.09
N ASP A 207 -6.41 15.75 -3.93
CA ASP A 207 -6.13 15.46 -5.35
C ASP A 207 -4.69 15.00 -5.59
N THR A 208 -3.94 14.79 -4.52
CA THR A 208 -2.54 14.34 -4.57
C THR A 208 -2.35 13.07 -3.76
N GLU A 209 -1.39 12.26 -4.19
CA GLU A 209 -0.80 11.20 -3.40
C GLU A 209 0.67 11.49 -3.20
N SER A 210 1.22 11.02 -2.08
CA SER A 210 2.60 11.23 -1.69
C SER A 210 3.38 9.92 -1.78
N ILE A 211 4.49 9.93 -2.48
CA ILE A 211 5.50 8.88 -2.45
C ILE A 211 6.52 9.30 -1.41
N LEU A 212 6.53 8.62 -0.27
CA LEU A 212 7.50 8.82 0.80
C LEU A 212 8.69 7.88 0.58
N ILE A 213 9.90 8.42 0.62
CA ILE A 213 11.13 7.69 0.33
C ILE A 213 12.02 7.74 1.56
N PHE A 214 12.44 6.55 2.01
CA PHE A 214 13.31 6.38 3.17
C PHE A 214 14.46 5.43 2.84
N LYS A 215 15.51 5.49 3.68
CA LYS A 215 16.57 4.48 3.77
C LYS A 215 16.58 3.84 5.16
N LYS A 216 16.82 2.53 5.21
CA LYS A 216 17.10 1.84 6.46
C LYS A 216 18.49 2.16 6.97
#